data_7a3e7d6a438283c5319a35eeb8c68112
#
_entry.id   7a3e7d6a438283c5319a35eeb8c68112
#
_cell.length_a   1.000
_cell.length_b   1.000
_cell.length_c   1.000
_cell.angle_alpha   90.00
_cell.angle_beta   90.00
_cell.angle_gamma   90.00
#
_symmetry.space_group_name_H-M   'P 1'
#
loop_
_entity.id
_entity.type
_entity.pdbx_description
1 polymer ?
#
loop_
_entity_poly.entity_id
_entity_poly.type
_entity_poly.pdbx_seq_one_letter_code
_entity_poly.pdbx_strand_id
1 'polypeptide(L)'
;MSSLVLAAAQGGVNSNLFVIIAVSGVFYGTPLALAALGEMLAERSGVLNLGVEGMMLMGALAAAWTSLNVSGPGWVVVLLALLAAAAMGGLVALLHAVLVITFRVEQIVSGLAITILAGAAGLSSYLASEWDLSRAPVPHRIELFDVAGLAD
;
A
#
# COMPACT_ATOMS: atom_id res chain seq x y z
N MET A 1 10.55 -10.25 9.45
CA MET A 1 9.65 -11.41 9.16
C MET A 1 10.31 -12.77 9.40
N SER A 2 11.58 -12.95 9.12
CA SER A 2 12.28 -14.24 9.34
C SER A 2 12.40 -14.67 10.80
N SER A 3 12.57 -13.74 11.74
CA SER A 3 12.69 -14.06 13.16
C SER A 3 11.38 -14.52 13.81
N LEU A 4 10.25 -13.92 13.41
CA LEU A 4 8.92 -14.33 13.88
C LEU A 4 8.51 -15.72 13.36
N VAL A 5 8.84 -16.02 12.11
CA VAL A 5 8.59 -17.35 11.52
C VAL A 5 9.48 -18.42 12.16
N LEU A 6 10.72 -18.10 12.49
CA LEU A 6 11.64 -19.01 13.20
C LEU A 6 11.21 -19.20 14.66
N ALA A 7 10.75 -18.18 15.35
CA ALA A 7 10.21 -18.30 16.71
C ALA A 7 8.93 -19.16 16.76
N ALA A 8 8.08 -19.06 15.73
CA ALA A 8 6.89 -19.91 15.59
C ALA A 8 7.22 -21.39 15.36
N ALA A 9 8.36 -21.69 14.76
CA ALA A 9 8.81 -23.07 14.52
C ALA A 9 9.40 -23.74 15.78
N GLN A 10 9.76 -22.98 16.81
CA GLN A 10 10.42 -23.48 18.02
C GLN A 10 9.55 -23.57 19.29
N GLY A 11 8.37 -22.98 19.28
CA GLY A 11 7.48 -22.97 20.44
C GLY A 11 6.05 -23.34 20.09
N GLY A 12 5.47 -24.25 20.80
CA GLY A 12 4.11 -24.79 20.79
C GLY A 12 3.14 -24.24 19.72
N VAL A 13 2.95 -25.02 18.68
CA VAL A 13 2.40 -24.67 17.36
C VAL A 13 1.03 -23.93 17.38
N ASN A 14 0.23 -24.03 18.43
CA ASN A 14 -1.17 -23.60 18.36
C ASN A 14 -1.44 -22.15 18.77
N SER A 15 -0.83 -21.62 19.80
CA SER A 15 -1.07 -20.23 20.24
C SER A 15 -0.31 -19.21 19.38
N ASN A 16 0.91 -19.55 18.98
CA ASN A 16 1.73 -18.67 18.13
C ASN A 16 1.18 -18.57 16.69
N LEU A 17 0.59 -19.65 16.15
CA LEU A 17 -0.01 -19.65 14.83
C LEU A 17 -1.23 -18.72 14.77
N PHE A 18 -2.10 -18.76 15.80
CA PHE A 18 -3.25 -17.87 15.86
C PHE A 18 -2.85 -16.39 15.92
N VAL A 19 -1.86 -16.05 16.75
CA VAL A 19 -1.33 -14.69 16.86
C VAL A 19 -0.72 -14.23 15.53
N ILE A 20 0.08 -15.09 14.87
CA ILE A 20 0.67 -14.78 13.56
C ILE A 20 -0.41 -14.52 12.52
N ILE A 21 -1.42 -15.37 12.44
CA ILE A 21 -2.55 -15.20 11.50
C ILE A 21 -3.30 -13.91 11.79
N ALA A 22 -3.59 -13.62 13.06
CA ALA A 22 -4.32 -12.41 13.45
C ALA A 22 -3.54 -11.13 13.11
N VAL A 23 -2.26 -11.08 13.48
CA VAL A 23 -1.39 -9.92 13.17
C VAL A 23 -1.21 -9.74 11.67
N SER A 24 -0.95 -10.82 10.93
CA SER A 24 -0.83 -10.77 9.48
C SER A 24 -2.15 -10.37 8.82
N GLY A 25 -3.28 -10.87 9.33
CA GLY A 25 -4.61 -10.50 8.87
C GLY A 25 -4.89 -9.00 9.01
N VAL A 26 -4.55 -8.40 10.15
CA VAL A 26 -4.67 -6.95 10.35
C VAL A 26 -3.70 -6.20 9.45
N PHE A 27 -2.44 -6.63 9.38
CA PHE A 27 -1.40 -5.94 8.62
C PHE A 27 -1.71 -5.90 7.11
N TYR A 28 -2.07 -7.03 6.51
CA TYR A 28 -2.40 -7.11 5.09
C TYR A 28 -3.86 -6.74 4.79
N GLY A 29 -4.76 -6.92 5.74
CA GLY A 29 -6.18 -6.61 5.59
C GLY A 29 -6.48 -5.11 5.65
N THR A 30 -5.71 -4.32 6.39
CA THR A 30 -5.95 -2.87 6.54
C THR A 30 -5.88 -2.12 5.21
N PRO A 31 -4.84 -2.26 4.37
CA PRO A 31 -4.80 -1.61 3.06
C PRO A 31 -5.95 -2.05 2.15
N LEU A 32 -6.30 -3.34 2.16
CA LEU A 32 -7.40 -3.87 1.36
C LEU A 32 -8.76 -3.33 1.82
N ALA A 33 -8.97 -3.20 3.14
CA ALA A 33 -10.19 -2.62 3.68
C ALA A 33 -10.34 -1.14 3.30
N LEU A 34 -9.25 -0.36 3.36
CA LEU A 34 -9.26 1.04 2.94
C LEU A 34 -9.53 1.18 1.43
N ALA A 35 -8.93 0.31 0.61
CA ALA A 35 -9.19 0.26 -0.83
C ALA A 35 -10.65 -0.08 -1.14
N ALA A 36 -11.21 -1.09 -0.45
CA ALA A 36 -12.62 -1.48 -0.60
C ALA A 36 -13.59 -0.36 -0.19
N LEU A 37 -13.28 0.40 0.87
CA LEU A 37 -14.06 1.58 1.24
C LEU A 37 -14.00 2.67 0.16
N GLY A 38 -12.84 2.90 -0.44
CA GLY A 38 -12.68 3.83 -1.56
C GLY A 38 -13.50 3.39 -2.77
N GLU A 39 -13.46 2.09 -3.11
CA GLU A 39 -14.24 1.52 -4.22
C GLU A 39 -15.74 1.62 -3.96
N MET A 40 -16.22 1.32 -2.76
CA MET A 40 -17.63 1.52 -2.39
C MET A 40 -18.10 2.96 -2.60
N LEU A 41 -17.25 3.96 -2.34
CA LEU A 41 -17.60 5.37 -2.58
C LEU A 41 -17.65 5.68 -4.07
N ALA A 42 -16.72 5.14 -4.86
CA ALA A 42 -16.70 5.27 -6.32
C ALA A 42 -17.96 4.64 -6.95
N GLU A 43 -18.30 3.42 -6.57
CA GLU A 43 -19.49 2.70 -7.04
C GLU A 43 -20.80 3.46 -6.71
N ARG A 44 -20.90 4.05 -5.52
CA ARG A 44 -22.05 4.90 -5.16
C ARG A 44 -22.20 6.13 -6.05
N SER A 45 -21.12 6.64 -6.62
CA SER A 45 -21.14 7.72 -7.59
C SER A 45 -21.43 7.26 -9.04
N GLY A 46 -21.58 5.94 -9.24
CA GLY A 46 -21.85 5.33 -10.54
C GLY A 46 -20.59 5.06 -11.37
N VAL A 47 -19.41 5.08 -10.77
CA VAL A 47 -18.14 4.82 -11.43
C VAL A 47 -17.55 3.50 -10.90
N LEU A 48 -17.37 2.52 -11.80
CA LEU A 48 -16.64 1.28 -11.49
C LEU A 48 -15.15 1.53 -11.68
N ASN A 49 -14.37 1.31 -10.62
CA ASN A 49 -12.93 1.56 -10.64
C ASN A 49 -12.11 0.26 -10.51
N LEU A 50 -11.92 -0.45 -11.60
CA LEU A 50 -11.04 -1.62 -11.64
C LEU A 50 -9.54 -1.25 -11.62
N GLY A 51 -9.22 0.05 -11.56
CA GLY A 51 -7.83 0.56 -11.48
C GLY A 51 -7.28 0.70 -10.07
N VAL A 52 -8.05 0.35 -9.03
CA VAL A 52 -7.67 0.55 -7.63
C VAL A 52 -6.34 -0.11 -7.27
N GLU A 53 -6.06 -1.29 -7.79
CA GLU A 53 -4.79 -2.00 -7.56
C GLU A 53 -3.59 -1.22 -8.10
N GLY A 54 -3.70 -0.68 -9.32
CA GLY A 54 -2.67 0.18 -9.91
C GLY A 54 -2.47 1.48 -9.10
N MET A 55 -3.56 2.09 -8.62
CA MET A 55 -3.51 3.27 -7.75
C MET A 55 -2.81 2.97 -6.43
N MET A 56 -3.09 1.82 -5.81
CA MET A 56 -2.43 1.37 -4.57
C MET A 56 -0.93 1.16 -4.77
N LEU A 57 -0.53 0.51 -5.85
CA LEU A 57 0.88 0.24 -6.15
C LEU A 57 1.66 1.54 -6.40
N MET A 58 1.09 2.48 -7.14
CA MET A 58 1.71 3.80 -7.34
C MET A 58 1.79 4.61 -6.04
N GLY A 59 0.77 4.54 -5.21
CA GLY A 59 0.78 5.16 -3.88
C GLY A 59 1.86 4.54 -2.97
N ALA A 60 1.95 3.21 -2.94
CA ALA A 60 2.97 2.50 -2.17
C ALA A 60 4.41 2.85 -2.64
N LEU A 61 4.61 2.97 -3.96
CA LEU A 61 5.87 3.40 -4.55
C LEU A 61 6.27 4.81 -4.07
N ALA A 62 5.35 5.77 -4.11
CA ALA A 62 5.59 7.13 -3.66
C ALA A 62 5.91 7.20 -2.16
N ALA A 63 5.20 6.41 -1.34
CA ALA A 63 5.48 6.29 0.09
C ALA A 63 6.89 5.72 0.35
N ALA A 64 7.24 4.65 -0.34
CA ALA A 64 8.55 4.02 -0.22
C ALA A 64 9.67 4.99 -0.61
N TRP A 65 9.54 5.66 -1.75
CA TRP A 65 10.51 6.66 -2.22
C TRP A 65 10.66 7.81 -1.21
N THR A 66 9.55 8.33 -0.69
CA THR A 66 9.56 9.40 0.31
C THR A 66 10.27 8.96 1.59
N SER A 67 9.98 7.76 2.08
CA SER A 67 10.59 7.23 3.31
C SER A 67 12.10 7.00 3.19
N LEU A 68 12.62 6.82 1.97
CA LEU A 68 14.05 6.68 1.68
C LEU A 68 14.78 8.00 1.57
N ASN A 69 14.12 9.02 1.02
CA ASN A 69 14.77 10.27 0.66
C ASN A 69 14.54 11.39 1.69
N VAL A 70 13.59 11.21 2.60
CA VAL A 70 13.32 12.20 3.65
C VAL A 70 13.97 11.77 4.96
N SER A 71 14.83 12.63 5.49
CA SER A 71 15.45 12.46 6.80
C SER A 71 14.73 13.32 7.84
N GLY A 72 14.48 12.78 9.02
CA GLY A 72 13.80 13.50 10.10
C GLY A 72 13.23 12.58 11.17
N PRO A 73 12.49 13.14 12.13
CA PRO A 73 11.78 12.34 13.12
C PRO A 73 10.84 11.34 12.45
N GLY A 74 10.79 10.10 12.94
CA GLY A 74 10.04 9.00 12.31
C GLY A 74 8.58 9.33 12.00
N TRP A 75 7.89 10.05 12.90
CA TRP A 75 6.51 10.48 12.69
C TRP A 75 6.35 11.47 11.51
N VAL A 76 7.34 12.36 11.28
CA VAL A 76 7.32 13.29 10.13
C VAL A 76 7.51 12.51 8.82
N VAL A 77 8.46 11.57 8.80
CA VAL A 77 8.72 10.74 7.61
C VAL A 77 7.47 9.94 7.25
N VAL A 78 6.81 9.33 8.23
CA VAL A 78 5.56 8.58 8.00
C VAL A 78 4.43 9.48 7.51
N LEU A 79 4.25 10.66 8.10
CA LEU A 79 3.23 11.61 7.66
C LEU A 79 3.46 12.03 6.20
N LEU A 80 4.70 12.38 5.85
CA LEU A 80 5.05 12.76 4.48
C LEU A 80 4.90 11.60 3.49
N ALA A 81 5.26 10.38 3.89
CA ALA A 81 5.05 9.18 3.09
C ALA A 81 3.57 8.92 2.83
N LEU A 82 2.70 9.08 3.83
CA LEU A 82 1.24 8.96 3.67
C LEU A 82 0.68 10.03 2.74
N LEU A 83 1.13 11.28 2.86
CA LEU A 83 0.71 12.36 1.97
C LEU A 83 1.18 12.13 0.53
N ALA A 84 2.41 11.64 0.34
CA ALA A 84 2.94 11.29 -0.97
C ALA A 84 2.15 10.12 -1.60
N ALA A 85 1.81 9.10 -0.80
CA ALA A 85 0.97 7.99 -1.24
C ALA A 85 -0.42 8.47 -1.68
N ALA A 86 -1.06 9.31 -0.87
CA ALA A 86 -2.37 9.87 -1.18
C ALA A 86 -2.33 10.76 -2.43
N ALA A 87 -1.30 11.57 -2.59
CA ALA A 87 -1.12 12.42 -3.76
C ALA A 87 -0.92 11.60 -5.04
N MET A 88 -0.04 10.61 -5.02
CA MET A 88 0.23 9.77 -6.19
C MET A 88 -0.96 8.89 -6.56
N GLY A 89 -1.57 8.21 -5.59
CA GLY A 89 -2.80 7.43 -5.81
C GLY A 89 -3.95 8.31 -6.32
N GLY A 90 -4.10 9.52 -5.74
CA GLY A 90 -5.08 10.51 -6.17
C GLY A 90 -4.84 11.03 -7.59
N LEU A 91 -3.59 11.23 -8.01
CA LEU A 91 -3.26 11.61 -9.40
C LEU A 91 -3.66 10.51 -10.40
N VAL A 92 -3.40 9.25 -10.09
CA VAL A 92 -3.82 8.12 -10.93
C VAL A 92 -5.35 8.00 -10.95
N ALA A 93 -6.01 8.21 -9.81
CA ALA A 93 -7.47 8.23 -9.73
C ALA A 93 -8.07 9.40 -10.54
N LEU A 94 -7.45 10.57 -10.50
CA LEU A 94 -7.84 11.72 -11.31
C LEU A 94 -7.70 11.43 -12.81
N LEU A 95 -6.61 10.77 -13.22
CA LEU A 95 -6.44 10.33 -14.59
C LEU A 95 -7.59 9.41 -15.03
N HIS A 96 -7.93 8.41 -14.20
CA HIS A 96 -9.07 7.52 -14.45
C HIS A 96 -10.38 8.31 -14.58
N ALA A 97 -10.65 9.22 -13.65
CA ALA A 97 -11.85 10.06 -13.66
C ALA A 97 -11.95 10.92 -14.95
N VAL A 98 -10.84 11.52 -15.37
CA VAL A 98 -10.80 12.31 -16.61
C VAL A 98 -11.09 11.43 -17.83
N LEU A 99 -10.51 10.23 -17.92
CA LEU A 99 -10.77 9.29 -19.01
C LEU A 99 -12.25 8.89 -19.07
N VAL A 100 -12.83 8.55 -17.93
CA VAL A 100 -14.21 8.05 -17.85
C VAL A 100 -15.23 9.18 -18.01
N ILE A 101 -15.06 10.29 -17.31
CA ILE A 101 -16.05 11.37 -17.26
C ILE A 101 -15.92 12.29 -18.48
N THR A 102 -14.71 12.71 -18.80
CA THR A 102 -14.48 13.70 -19.88
C THR A 102 -14.44 13.05 -21.24
N PHE A 103 -13.65 12.00 -21.39
CA PHE A 103 -13.50 11.30 -22.67
C PHE A 103 -14.53 10.18 -22.88
N ARG A 104 -15.34 9.87 -21.85
CA ARG A 104 -16.37 8.84 -21.89
C ARG A 104 -15.84 7.46 -22.31
N VAL A 105 -14.60 7.18 -21.95
CA VAL A 105 -14.00 5.85 -22.13
C VAL A 105 -14.76 4.87 -21.24
N GLU A 106 -14.89 3.64 -21.72
CA GLU A 106 -15.52 2.58 -20.94
C GLU A 106 -14.73 2.34 -19.63
N GLN A 107 -15.44 2.30 -18.49
CA GLN A 107 -14.87 2.34 -17.14
C GLN A 107 -13.98 1.12 -16.86
N ILE A 108 -14.45 -0.07 -17.25
CA ILE A 108 -13.75 -1.33 -17.05
C ILE A 108 -12.43 -1.34 -17.83
N VAL A 109 -12.46 -0.93 -19.08
CA VAL A 109 -11.26 -0.86 -19.94
C VAL A 109 -10.26 0.14 -19.40
N SER A 110 -10.71 1.33 -18.99
CA SER A 110 -9.85 2.36 -18.41
C SER A 110 -9.21 1.89 -17.10
N GLY A 111 -9.99 1.28 -16.19
CA GLY A 111 -9.49 0.75 -14.93
C GLY A 111 -8.48 -0.37 -15.12
N LEU A 112 -8.79 -1.33 -15.99
CA LEU A 112 -7.88 -2.44 -16.30
C LEU A 112 -6.58 -1.95 -16.95
N ALA A 113 -6.65 -0.97 -17.87
CA ALA A 113 -5.47 -0.37 -18.48
C ALA A 113 -4.56 0.29 -17.43
N ILE A 114 -5.14 0.99 -16.45
CA ILE A 114 -4.39 1.58 -15.33
C ILE A 114 -3.75 0.51 -14.47
N THR A 115 -4.47 -0.56 -14.14
CA THR A 115 -3.91 -1.67 -13.35
C THR A 115 -2.73 -2.32 -14.05
N ILE A 116 -2.81 -2.56 -15.37
CA ILE A 116 -1.71 -3.14 -16.14
C ILE A 116 -0.54 -2.15 -16.25
N LEU A 117 -0.82 -0.89 -16.60
CA LEU A 117 0.22 0.12 -16.81
C LEU A 117 0.93 0.52 -15.52
N ALA A 118 0.17 0.77 -14.46
CA ALA A 118 0.71 1.17 -13.16
C ALA A 118 1.09 -0.01 -12.27
N GLY A 119 0.61 -1.21 -12.59
CA GLY A 119 0.76 -2.41 -11.78
C GLY A 119 2.18 -2.95 -11.69
N ALA A 120 2.31 -4.13 -11.05
CA ALA A 120 3.60 -4.74 -10.72
C ALA A 120 4.48 -5.08 -11.94
N ALA A 121 3.89 -5.33 -13.10
CA ALA A 121 4.62 -5.57 -14.35
C ALA A 121 4.86 -4.29 -15.18
N GLY A 122 4.34 -3.15 -14.74
CA GLY A 122 4.38 -1.88 -15.46
C GLY A 122 5.27 -0.84 -14.79
N LEU A 123 4.76 0.39 -14.75
CA LEU A 123 5.49 1.57 -14.30
C LEU A 123 5.98 1.47 -12.85
N SER A 124 5.22 0.87 -11.94
CA SER A 124 5.63 0.73 -10.54
C SER A 124 6.88 -0.14 -10.38
N SER A 125 6.97 -1.24 -11.12
CA SER A 125 8.14 -2.11 -11.11
C SER A 125 9.37 -1.43 -11.72
N TYR A 126 9.17 -0.74 -12.84
CA TYR A 126 10.25 0.02 -13.50
C TYR A 126 10.82 1.10 -12.56
N LEU A 127 9.96 1.94 -11.99
CA LEU A 127 10.39 3.00 -11.08
C LEU A 127 11.00 2.44 -9.78
N ALA A 128 10.49 1.32 -9.26
CA ALA A 128 11.08 0.68 -8.09
C ALA A 128 12.51 0.20 -8.35
N SER A 129 12.81 -0.28 -9.56
CA SER A 129 14.17 -0.66 -9.96
C SER A 129 15.09 0.54 -10.18
N GLU A 130 14.60 1.58 -10.85
CA GLU A 130 15.36 2.81 -11.11
C GLU A 130 15.71 3.56 -9.81
N TRP A 131 14.81 3.57 -8.86
CA TRP A 131 15.00 4.24 -7.56
C TRP A 131 15.70 3.36 -6.52
N ASP A 132 16.12 2.14 -6.89
CA ASP A 132 16.82 1.17 -6.04
C ASP A 132 16.11 0.93 -4.70
N LEU A 133 14.77 0.83 -4.74
CA LEU A 133 13.96 0.62 -3.55
C LEU A 133 14.24 -0.73 -2.85
N SER A 134 15.00 -1.62 -3.50
CA SER A 134 15.45 -2.88 -2.90
C SER A 134 16.42 -2.68 -1.72
N ARG A 135 17.09 -1.52 -1.65
CA ARG A 135 17.97 -1.10 -0.55
C ARG A 135 17.24 -0.32 0.53
N ALA A 136 15.91 -0.25 0.47
CA ALA A 136 15.12 0.47 1.45
C ALA A 136 15.47 0.00 2.87
N PRO A 137 15.92 0.89 3.78
CA PRO A 137 16.02 0.57 5.17
C PRO A 137 14.64 0.14 5.68
N VAL A 138 14.61 -0.71 6.69
CA VAL A 138 13.37 -1.17 7.32
C VAL A 138 12.51 0.06 7.63
N PRO A 139 11.21 0.08 7.24
CA PRO A 139 10.35 1.22 7.47
C PRO A 139 10.41 1.67 8.92
N HIS A 140 10.47 2.98 9.17
CA HIS A 140 10.40 3.52 10.52
C HIS A 140 9.13 3.00 11.17
N ARG A 141 9.29 2.16 12.20
CA ARG A 141 8.16 1.76 13.03
C ARG A 141 7.78 2.96 13.87
N ILE A 142 6.54 3.39 13.76
CA ILE A 142 5.99 4.29 14.77
C ILE A 142 5.71 3.40 15.97
N GLU A 143 6.48 3.56 17.02
CA GLU A 143 6.20 2.97 18.33
C GLU A 143 5.01 3.74 18.95
N LEU A 144 3.82 3.56 18.33
CA LEU A 144 2.59 4.15 18.84
C LEU A 144 2.11 3.47 20.12
N PHE A 145 2.52 2.23 20.32
CA PHE A 145 2.25 1.45 21.54
C PHE A 145 3.49 0.64 21.85
N ASP A 146 4.32 1.14 22.74
CA ASP A 146 5.18 0.29 23.54
C ASP A 146 4.26 -0.49 24.48
N VAL A 147 3.68 -1.60 23.97
CA VAL A 147 2.98 -2.55 24.82
C VAL A 147 4.07 -3.27 25.58
N ALA A 148 4.47 -2.68 26.68
CA ALA A 148 5.48 -3.19 27.59
C ALA A 148 5.28 -4.70 27.81
N GLY A 149 6.21 -5.52 27.30
CA GLY A 149 6.28 -6.94 27.55
C GLY A 149 5.88 -7.88 26.41
N LEU A 150 5.58 -7.40 25.19
CA LEU A 150 5.32 -8.28 24.02
C LEU A 150 6.45 -8.24 22.96
N ALA A 151 7.52 -7.51 23.21
CA ALA A 151 8.64 -7.34 22.29
C ALA A 151 9.92 -8.09 22.72
N ASP A 152 9.91 -8.82 23.86
CA ASP A 152 11.01 -9.69 24.34
C ASP A 152 10.76 -11.16 23.99
#